data_22a2844a3438560d3b702966a22dbb8d
#
_entry.id   22a2844a3438560d3b702966a22dbb8d
#
_cell.length_a   1.000
_cell.length_b   1.000
_cell.length_c   1.000
_cell.angle_alpha   90.00
_cell.angle_beta   90.00
_cell.angle_gamma   90.00
#
_symmetry.space_group_name_H-M   'P 1'
#
loop_
_entity.id
_entity.type
_entity.pdbx_description
1 polymer ?
#
loop_
_entity_poly.entity_id
_entity_poly.type
_entity_poly.pdbx_seq_one_letter_code
_entity_poly.pdbx_strand_id
1 'polypeptide(L)'
;MSADPIDFAPRLTILPPRAHGTHCEFLVFGMMSDIETTIRRELRSVAGHEAWPILQRLFDAHLRQLRLQFSDLWLDIDQPREKTLADLERLIDASYVHREPTHDGAGALLAFTSRGAESAARLAQQISEIVAATCRKAGPDPFAK
;
A
#
# COMPACT_ATOMS: atom_id res chain seq x y z
N MET A 1 -28.51 30.10 37.40
CA MET A 1 -28.28 28.76 36.84
C MET A 1 -27.04 28.78 35.97
N SER A 2 -25.94 28.44 36.55
CA SER A 2 -24.71 28.26 35.78
C SER A 2 -24.75 26.86 35.13
N ALA A 3 -25.08 26.83 33.88
CA ALA A 3 -24.77 25.64 33.10
C ALA A 3 -23.24 25.51 33.04
N ASP A 4 -22.70 24.49 33.66
CA ASP A 4 -21.30 24.18 33.45
C ASP A 4 -21.07 24.01 31.95
N PRO A 5 -20.11 24.72 31.38
CA PRO A 5 -19.78 24.47 29.98
C PRO A 5 -19.39 23.01 29.87
N ILE A 6 -20.20 22.29 29.15
CA ILE A 6 -19.81 20.93 28.77
C ILE A 6 -18.51 21.09 28.00
N ASP A 7 -17.44 20.69 28.64
CA ASP A 7 -16.13 20.73 28.04
C ASP A 7 -16.09 19.64 26.95
N PHE A 8 -16.39 20.07 25.72
CA PHE A 8 -16.26 19.22 24.53
C PHE A 8 -14.81 19.07 24.05
N ALA A 9 -13.84 19.59 24.82
CA ALA A 9 -12.47 19.23 24.52
C ALA A 9 -12.34 17.71 24.56
N PRO A 10 -11.94 17.07 23.47
CA PRO A 10 -11.67 15.66 23.53
C PRO A 10 -10.60 15.45 24.59
N ARG A 11 -11.02 14.95 25.74
CA ARG A 11 -10.05 14.43 26.68
C ARG A 11 -9.36 13.31 25.95
N LEU A 12 -8.21 13.60 25.43
CA LEU A 12 -7.24 12.56 25.11
C LEU A 12 -7.06 11.75 26.41
N THR A 13 -7.90 10.77 26.57
CA THR A 13 -7.70 9.80 27.62
C THR A 13 -6.45 9.04 27.19
N ILE A 14 -5.30 9.53 27.66
CA ILE A 14 -4.07 8.76 27.55
C ILE A 14 -4.33 7.54 28.40
N LEU A 15 -4.72 6.45 27.72
CA LEU A 15 -4.80 5.16 28.36
C LEU A 15 -3.42 4.87 28.97
N PRO A 16 -3.36 4.49 30.23
CA PRO A 16 -2.08 4.14 30.83
C PRO A 16 -1.42 3.07 29.96
N PRO A 17 -0.12 3.20 29.65
CA PRO A 17 0.57 2.25 28.81
C PRO A 17 0.46 0.84 29.42
N ARG A 18 -0.22 -0.04 28.74
CA ARG A 18 -0.11 -1.46 29.02
C ARG A 18 1.33 -1.86 28.72
N ALA A 19 2.01 -2.40 29.69
CA ALA A 19 3.48 -2.50 29.72
C ALA A 19 4.15 -3.22 28.56
N HIS A 20 3.42 -3.89 27.66
CA HIS A 20 3.97 -4.59 26.51
C HIS A 20 3.28 -4.27 25.17
N GLY A 21 1.98 -3.95 25.18
CA GLY A 21 1.24 -3.63 23.95
C GLY A 21 1.64 -2.31 23.33
N THR A 22 1.93 -1.31 24.12
CA THR A 22 2.13 0.07 23.67
C THR A 22 3.40 0.25 22.85
N HIS A 23 4.47 -0.47 23.19
CA HIS A 23 5.72 -0.38 22.46
C HIS A 23 5.61 -1.00 21.05
N CYS A 24 5.02 -2.20 20.97
CA CYS A 24 4.80 -2.85 19.68
C CYS A 24 3.83 -2.06 18.80
N GLU A 25 2.75 -1.53 19.37
CA GLU A 25 1.79 -0.69 18.66
C GLU A 25 2.47 0.56 18.11
N PHE A 26 3.28 1.23 18.90
CA PHE A 26 4.02 2.40 18.48
C PHE A 26 4.98 2.10 17.33
N LEU A 27 5.70 0.97 17.41
CA LEU A 27 6.60 0.53 16.34
C LEU A 27 5.85 0.20 15.05
N VAL A 28 4.69 -0.45 15.14
CA VAL A 28 3.86 -0.77 13.99
C VAL A 28 3.34 0.50 13.30
N PHE A 29 2.85 1.47 14.07
CA PHE A 29 2.41 2.74 13.50
C PHE A 29 3.55 3.49 12.82
N GLY A 30 4.73 3.53 13.42
CA GLY A 30 5.93 4.11 12.82
C GLY A 30 6.31 3.42 11.52
N MET A 31 6.27 2.10 11.51
CA MET A 31 6.53 1.29 10.32
C MET A 31 5.54 1.59 9.19
N MET A 32 4.24 1.63 9.50
CA MET A 32 3.20 1.95 8.51
C MET A 32 3.39 3.35 7.92
N SER A 33 3.73 4.32 8.76
CA SER A 33 4.03 5.68 8.32
C SER A 33 5.22 5.72 7.38
N ASP A 34 6.30 5.01 7.70
CA ASP A 34 7.50 4.94 6.87
C ASP A 34 7.22 4.25 5.52
N ILE A 35 6.43 3.19 5.54
CA ILE A 35 6.00 2.50 4.32
C ILE A 35 5.20 3.44 3.43
N GLU A 36 4.22 4.13 3.99
CA GLU A 36 3.39 5.08 3.25
C GLU A 36 4.22 6.21 2.65
N THR A 37 5.14 6.77 3.41
CA THR A 37 6.06 7.81 2.95
C THR A 37 6.93 7.31 1.79
N THR A 38 7.44 6.09 1.89
CA THR A 38 8.24 5.45 0.85
C THR A 38 7.44 5.26 -0.43
N ILE A 39 6.21 4.77 -0.33
CA ILE A 39 5.31 4.59 -1.48
C ILE A 39 5.03 5.94 -2.15
N ARG A 40 4.70 6.96 -1.39
CA ARG A 40 4.43 8.31 -1.92
C ARG A 40 5.63 8.88 -2.64
N ARG A 41 6.81 8.70 -2.09
CA ARG A 41 8.06 9.20 -2.69
C ARG A 41 8.36 8.52 -4.02
N GLU A 42 8.26 7.20 -4.08
CA GLU A 42 8.55 6.43 -5.30
C GLU A 42 7.51 6.68 -6.40
N LEU A 43 6.26 6.86 -6.05
CA LEU A 43 5.17 7.03 -7.00
C LEU A 43 4.80 8.50 -7.29
N ARG A 44 5.49 9.44 -6.68
CA ARG A 44 5.16 10.88 -6.80
C ARG A 44 5.12 11.36 -8.26
N SER A 45 6.06 10.91 -9.07
CA SER A 45 6.20 11.34 -10.45
C SER A 45 5.29 10.58 -11.44
N VAL A 46 4.64 9.51 -11.00
CA VAL A 46 3.91 8.61 -11.88
C VAL A 46 2.40 8.78 -11.73
N ALA A 47 1.86 8.42 -10.58
CA ALA A 47 0.42 8.42 -10.37
C ALA A 47 0.06 8.73 -8.92
N GLY A 48 1.06 9.03 -8.09
CA GLY A 48 0.88 9.20 -6.67
C GLY A 48 0.60 7.88 -5.94
N HIS A 49 0.49 7.96 -4.63
CA HIS A 49 0.26 6.78 -3.78
C HIS A 49 -1.08 6.07 -4.04
N GLU A 50 -2.01 6.74 -4.70
CA GLU A 50 -3.33 6.20 -5.01
C GLU A 50 -3.29 5.05 -6.01
N ALA A 51 -2.24 4.96 -6.83
CA ALA A 51 -2.02 3.84 -7.74
C ALA A 51 -1.46 2.60 -7.06
N TRP A 52 -1.10 2.68 -5.79
CA TRP A 52 -0.50 1.59 -5.04
C TRP A 52 -1.33 0.30 -5.04
N PRO A 53 -2.66 0.34 -4.84
CA PRO A 53 -3.47 -0.88 -4.90
C PRO A 53 -3.38 -1.61 -6.24
N ILE A 54 -3.28 -0.90 -7.34
CA ILE A 54 -3.11 -1.47 -8.68
C ILE A 54 -1.74 -2.15 -8.79
N LEU A 55 -0.70 -1.47 -8.32
CA LEU A 55 0.66 -2.03 -8.34
C LEU A 55 0.79 -3.26 -7.46
N GLN A 56 0.13 -3.29 -6.31
CA GLN A 56 0.10 -4.48 -5.45
C GLN A 56 -0.51 -5.68 -6.16
N ARG A 57 -1.62 -5.50 -6.84
CA ARG A 57 -2.27 -6.57 -7.60
C ARG A 57 -1.40 -7.06 -8.74
N LEU A 58 -0.81 -6.16 -9.47
CA LEU A 58 0.10 -6.49 -10.57
C LEU A 58 1.35 -7.20 -10.08
N PHE A 59 1.90 -6.75 -8.96
CA PHE A 59 3.09 -7.35 -8.37
C PHE A 59 2.80 -8.77 -7.86
N ASP A 60 1.67 -8.97 -7.20
CA ASP A 60 1.23 -10.30 -6.76
C ASP A 60 1.06 -11.25 -7.95
N ALA A 61 0.40 -10.79 -9.01
CA ALA A 61 0.25 -11.57 -10.24
C ALA A 61 1.61 -11.87 -10.90
N HIS A 62 2.50 -10.90 -10.93
CA HIS A 62 3.85 -11.06 -11.47
C HIS A 62 4.65 -12.12 -10.72
N LEU A 63 4.63 -12.10 -9.38
CA LEU A 63 5.31 -13.09 -8.55
C LEU A 63 4.76 -14.50 -8.73
N ARG A 64 3.47 -14.61 -8.97
CA ARG A 64 2.79 -15.90 -9.20
C ARG A 64 2.85 -16.33 -10.65
N GLN A 65 3.46 -15.53 -11.52
CA GLN A 65 3.50 -15.76 -12.97
C GLN A 65 2.11 -15.89 -13.60
N LEU A 66 1.16 -15.14 -13.04
CA LEU A 66 -0.21 -15.05 -13.53
C LEU A 66 -0.39 -13.78 -14.35
N ARG A 67 -1.25 -13.86 -15.36
CA ARG A 67 -1.65 -12.69 -16.12
C ARG A 67 -2.91 -12.12 -15.51
N LEU A 68 -2.89 -10.82 -15.22
CA LEU A 68 -4.02 -10.12 -14.63
C LEU A 68 -4.93 -9.61 -15.74
N GLN A 69 -6.20 -10.01 -15.71
CA GLN A 69 -7.19 -9.42 -16.60
C GLN A 69 -7.62 -8.04 -16.06
N PHE A 70 -7.90 -7.16 -16.97
CA PHE A 70 -8.36 -5.80 -16.63
C PHE A 70 -9.60 -5.83 -15.71
N SER A 71 -10.53 -6.75 -15.95
CA SER A 71 -11.73 -6.93 -15.14
C SER A 71 -11.44 -7.36 -13.69
N ASP A 72 -10.32 -8.02 -13.44
CA ASP A 72 -9.97 -8.48 -12.10
C ASP A 72 -9.64 -7.32 -11.15
N LEU A 73 -9.24 -6.18 -11.67
CA LEU A 73 -8.98 -5.00 -10.87
C LEU A 73 -10.23 -4.47 -10.18
N TRP A 74 -11.40 -4.64 -10.79
CA TRP A 74 -12.65 -4.14 -10.22
C TRP A 74 -13.11 -4.92 -9.01
N LEU A 75 -12.72 -6.19 -8.91
CA LEU A 75 -13.20 -7.09 -7.87
C LEU A 75 -12.47 -6.88 -6.55
N ASP A 76 -11.20 -6.48 -6.60
CA ASP A 76 -10.34 -6.48 -5.43
C ASP A 76 -9.98 -5.09 -4.93
N ILE A 77 -10.21 -4.06 -5.73
CA ILE A 77 -9.88 -2.68 -5.36
C ILE A 77 -11.15 -1.96 -4.92
N ASP A 78 -11.18 -1.59 -3.64
CA ASP A 78 -12.30 -0.88 -3.03
C ASP A 78 -12.21 0.62 -3.33
N GLN A 79 -12.49 0.96 -4.57
CA GLN A 79 -12.59 2.36 -5.00
C GLN A 79 -13.48 2.44 -6.25
N PRO A 80 -13.99 3.64 -6.59
CA PRO A 80 -14.79 3.81 -7.80
C PRO A 80 -14.04 3.35 -9.05
N ARG A 81 -14.75 2.65 -9.92
CA ARG A 81 -14.19 2.08 -11.16
C ARG A 81 -13.49 3.13 -12.02
N GLU A 82 -14.08 4.31 -12.12
CA GLU A 82 -13.53 5.43 -12.90
C GLU A 82 -12.18 5.90 -12.37
N LYS A 83 -12.03 5.91 -11.04
CA LYS A 83 -10.78 6.28 -10.39
C LYS A 83 -9.69 5.23 -10.65
N THR A 84 -10.03 3.95 -10.54
CA THR A 84 -9.10 2.85 -10.84
C THR A 84 -8.63 2.94 -12.29
N LEU A 85 -9.55 3.20 -13.22
CA LEU A 85 -9.22 3.36 -14.63
C LEU A 85 -8.28 4.56 -14.87
N ALA A 86 -8.54 5.69 -14.25
CA ALA A 86 -7.70 6.88 -14.36
C ALA A 86 -6.29 6.63 -13.81
N ASP A 87 -6.17 5.97 -12.67
CA ASP A 87 -4.89 5.61 -12.08
C ASP A 87 -4.13 4.61 -12.95
N LEU A 88 -4.82 3.64 -13.52
CA LEU A 88 -4.24 2.67 -14.45
C LEU A 88 -3.70 3.37 -15.70
N GLU A 89 -4.44 4.30 -16.28
CA GLU A 89 -3.99 5.05 -17.45
C GLU A 89 -2.74 5.87 -17.16
N ARG A 90 -2.63 6.45 -15.97
CA ARG A 90 -1.41 7.15 -15.55
C ARG A 90 -0.22 6.22 -15.48
N LEU A 91 -0.41 4.99 -14.99
CA LEU A 91 0.65 3.98 -14.95
C LEU A 91 1.05 3.53 -16.36
N ILE A 92 0.11 3.42 -17.27
CA ILE A 92 0.38 3.10 -18.68
C ILE A 92 1.14 4.26 -19.36
N ASP A 93 0.71 5.48 -19.17
CA ASP A 93 1.36 6.67 -19.72
C ASP A 93 2.79 6.84 -19.21
N ALA A 94 3.02 6.46 -17.95
CA ALA A 94 4.36 6.48 -17.34
C ALA A 94 5.23 5.28 -17.74
N SER A 95 4.72 4.38 -18.57
CA SER A 95 5.41 3.16 -19.02
C SER A 95 5.75 2.16 -17.92
N TYR A 96 4.94 2.12 -16.86
CA TYR A 96 5.05 1.10 -15.82
C TYR A 96 4.26 -0.17 -16.12
N VAL A 97 3.15 0.00 -16.82
CA VAL A 97 2.20 -1.07 -17.15
C VAL A 97 1.90 -1.03 -18.63
N HIS A 98 1.77 -2.18 -19.25
CA HIS A 98 1.26 -2.26 -20.61
C HIS A 98 0.00 -3.13 -20.65
N ARG A 99 -0.81 -2.85 -21.65
CA ARG A 99 -2.07 -3.53 -21.92
C ARG A 99 -1.88 -4.38 -23.17
N GLU A 100 -2.11 -5.68 -23.03
CA GLU A 100 -2.10 -6.61 -24.16
C GLU A 100 -3.54 -7.00 -24.49
N PRO A 101 -3.98 -6.91 -25.76
CA PRO A 101 -5.27 -7.42 -26.13
C PRO A 101 -5.31 -8.94 -26.00
N THR A 102 -6.46 -9.47 -25.58
CA THR A 102 -6.68 -10.92 -25.57
C THR A 102 -6.95 -11.44 -26.98
N HIS A 103 -6.66 -12.72 -27.22
CA HIS A 103 -6.85 -13.34 -28.53
C HIS A 103 -8.30 -13.35 -29.00
N ASP A 104 -9.25 -13.34 -28.08
CA ASP A 104 -10.68 -13.30 -28.38
C ASP A 104 -11.22 -11.88 -28.57
N GLY A 105 -10.39 -10.87 -28.37
CA GLY A 105 -10.79 -9.46 -28.50
C GLY A 105 -11.73 -8.95 -27.41
N ALA A 106 -12.09 -9.78 -26.41
CA ALA A 106 -13.09 -9.46 -25.42
C ALA A 106 -12.52 -8.80 -24.15
N GLY A 107 -11.21 -8.63 -24.06
CA GLY A 107 -10.60 -8.07 -22.86
C GLY A 107 -9.19 -7.60 -23.09
N ALA A 108 -8.55 -7.20 -22.01
CA ALA A 108 -7.16 -6.81 -22.00
C ALA A 108 -6.44 -7.46 -20.83
N LEU A 109 -5.21 -7.89 -21.08
CA LEU A 109 -4.29 -8.37 -20.05
C LEU A 109 -3.37 -7.23 -19.66
N LEU A 110 -3.11 -7.13 -18.37
CA LEU A 110 -2.20 -6.14 -17.81
C LEU A 110 -0.92 -6.83 -17.36
N ALA A 111 0.20 -6.23 -17.67
CA ALA A 111 1.50 -6.71 -17.24
C ALA A 111 2.43 -5.52 -16.98
N PHE A 112 3.43 -5.73 -16.11
CA PHE A 112 4.48 -4.75 -15.96
C PHE A 112 5.33 -4.65 -17.22
N THR A 113 5.76 -3.44 -17.54
CA THR A 113 6.93 -3.22 -18.37
C THR A 113 8.19 -3.56 -17.56
N SER A 114 9.34 -3.64 -18.22
CA SER A 114 10.62 -3.79 -17.50
C SER A 114 10.82 -2.71 -16.45
N ARG A 115 10.48 -1.46 -16.80
CA ARG A 115 10.55 -0.31 -15.88
C ARG A 115 9.62 -0.46 -14.69
N GLY A 116 8.38 -0.90 -14.93
CA GLY A 116 7.39 -1.12 -13.87
C GLY A 116 7.82 -2.25 -12.93
N ALA A 117 8.32 -3.35 -13.47
CA ALA A 117 8.81 -4.48 -12.68
C ALA A 117 10.01 -4.09 -11.81
N GLU A 118 10.97 -3.35 -12.34
CA GLU A 118 12.11 -2.85 -11.59
C GLU A 118 11.70 -1.90 -10.47
N SER A 119 10.78 -0.98 -10.75
CA SER A 119 10.26 -0.03 -9.76
C SER A 119 9.51 -0.75 -8.64
N ALA A 120 8.67 -1.72 -8.98
CA ALA A 120 7.93 -2.53 -8.02
C ALA A 120 8.87 -3.37 -7.14
N ALA A 121 9.90 -3.98 -7.73
CA ALA A 121 10.90 -4.76 -7.01
C ALA A 121 11.71 -3.88 -6.04
N ARG A 122 12.10 -2.70 -6.47
CA ARG A 122 12.81 -1.73 -5.62
C ARG A 122 11.96 -1.28 -4.44
N LEU A 123 10.69 -0.98 -4.70
CA LEU A 123 9.75 -0.59 -3.65
C LEU A 123 9.52 -1.72 -2.65
N ALA A 124 9.33 -2.94 -3.14
CA ALA A 124 9.18 -4.12 -2.29
C ALA A 124 10.42 -4.34 -1.41
N GLN A 125 11.62 -4.14 -1.95
CA GLN A 125 12.85 -4.23 -1.19
C GLN A 125 12.92 -3.17 -0.09
N GLN A 126 12.60 -1.93 -0.38
CA GLN A 126 12.59 -0.84 0.59
C GLN A 126 11.58 -1.10 1.72
N ILE A 127 10.39 -1.60 1.38
CA ILE A 127 9.39 -1.99 2.38
C ILE A 127 9.91 -3.13 3.25
N SER A 128 10.55 -4.13 2.65
CA SER A 128 11.14 -5.25 3.39
C SER A 128 12.21 -4.78 4.38
N GLU A 129 13.03 -3.81 4.01
CA GLU A 129 14.04 -3.21 4.88
C GLU A 129 13.40 -2.48 6.07
N ILE A 130 12.29 -1.75 5.83
CA ILE A 130 11.53 -1.07 6.89
C ILE A 130 10.96 -2.10 7.87
N VAL A 131 10.35 -3.17 7.36
CA VAL A 131 9.80 -4.24 8.19
C VAL A 131 10.90 -4.91 9.01
N ALA A 132 12.04 -5.25 8.39
CA ALA A 132 13.16 -5.88 9.08
C ALA A 132 13.73 -4.97 10.17
N ALA A 133 13.88 -3.67 9.90
CA ALA A 133 14.34 -2.70 10.89
C ALA A 133 13.39 -2.58 12.07
N THR A 134 12.08 -2.61 11.82
CA THR A 134 11.05 -2.58 12.86
C THR A 134 11.10 -3.84 13.70
N CYS A 135 11.26 -5.01 13.10
CA CYS A 135 11.41 -6.27 13.82
C CYS A 135 12.64 -6.28 14.72
N ARG A 136 13.75 -5.71 14.26
CA ARG A 136 14.96 -5.58 15.09
C ARG A 136 14.74 -4.66 16.30
N LYS A 137 14.01 -3.55 16.13
CA LYS A 137 13.67 -2.62 17.22
C LYS A 137 12.72 -3.24 18.24
N ALA A 138 11.85 -4.14 17.81
CA ALA A 138 10.94 -4.85 18.67
C ALA A 138 11.67 -5.83 19.63
N GLY A 139 12.90 -6.23 19.28
CA GLY A 139 13.68 -7.18 20.05
C GLY A 139 13.18 -8.61 19.94
N PRO A 140 13.68 -9.54 20.76
CA PRO A 140 13.23 -10.91 20.73
C PRO A 140 11.72 -10.97 21.00
N ASP A 141 11.05 -11.91 20.33
CA ASP A 141 9.62 -12.12 20.45
C ASP A 141 9.21 -12.21 21.93
N PRO A 142 8.35 -11.29 22.43
CA PRO A 142 7.89 -11.34 23.82
C PRO A 142 7.09 -12.59 24.13
N PHE A 143 6.67 -13.35 23.11
CA PHE A 143 5.97 -14.62 23.24
C PHE A 143 6.89 -15.84 23.10
N ALA A 144 8.16 -15.64 22.73
CA ALA A 144 9.15 -16.70 22.74
C ALA A 144 9.55 -17.00 24.19
N LYS A 145 9.16 -18.15 24.68
CA LYS A 145 9.64 -18.64 25.97
C LYS A 145 11.04 -19.23 25.82
#